data_bca6148df07cddd8a0c6067bd650c5bf
#
_entry.id   bca6148df07cddd8a0c6067bd650c5bf
#
_cell.length_a   1.000
_cell.length_b   1.000
_cell.length_c   1.000
_cell.angle_alpha   90.00
_cell.angle_beta   90.00
_cell.angle_gamma   90.00
#
_symmetry.space_group_name_H-M   'P 1'
#
loop_
_entity.id
_entity.type
_entity.pdbx_description
1 polymer ?
#
loop_
_entity_poly.entity_id
_entity_poly.type
_entity_poly.pdbx_seq_one_letter_code
_entity_poly.pdbx_strand_id
1 'polypeptide(L)'
;MGWALALTATAVAVTGPAAAEGPVLHDVTYTVYADNPFPADIYYRDTDPPNFADYSHNPYMFSPKIEADIGPGQPWILTVRLANPEYWAMVTATSGLSPTPPTFHCTLAVDGAVVVSNSGAKGALCSLRNW
;
A
#
# COMPACT_ATOMS: atom_id res chain seq x y z
N MET A 1 -7.50 10.17 68.13
CA MET A 1 -7.48 9.94 67.66
C MET A 1 -7.59 9.71 66.47
N GLY A 2 -7.42 9.57 65.68
CA GLY A 2 -7.62 9.55 64.67
C GLY A 2 -7.04 9.27 63.66
N TRP A 3 -6.85 8.97 63.14
CA TRP A 3 -6.29 8.78 62.27
C TRP A 3 -6.35 8.49 61.02
N ALA A 4 -6.27 8.40 60.33
CA ALA A 4 -6.44 8.47 59.25
C ALA A 4 -5.77 7.98 58.36
N LEU A 5 -5.63 7.53 57.88
CA LEU A 5 -5.04 7.13 57.04
C LEU A 5 -5.05 7.12 55.80
N ALA A 6 -4.76 7.36 55.08
CA ALA A 6 -4.77 7.60 53.97
C ALA A 6 -4.40 6.76 53.11
N LEU A 7 -4.60 6.44 52.56
CA LEU A 7 -4.29 5.74 51.70
C LEU A 7 -4.11 5.88 50.53
N THR A 8 -3.67 6.07 49.87
CA THR A 8 -3.35 6.26 48.84
C THR A 8 -3.34 5.44 47.91
N ALA A 9 -3.77 5.39 47.19
CA ALA A 9 -3.87 4.74 46.25
C ALA A 9 -3.21 4.89 45.26
N THR A 10 -2.68 4.68 44.81
CA THR A 10 -1.98 4.86 43.87
C THR A 10 -2.23 4.31 42.77
N ALA A 11 -2.62 4.63 41.99
CA ALA A 11 -2.92 4.30 40.93
C ALA A 11 -2.03 4.07 40.08
N VAL A 12 -1.83 3.33 39.55
CA VAL A 12 -1.00 3.16 38.73
C VAL A 12 -1.23 3.13 37.53
N ALA A 13 -1.02 3.65 36.80
CA ALA A 13 -1.24 3.80 35.63
C ALA A 13 -0.61 2.94 34.92
N VAL A 14 -1.02 2.25 34.29
CA VAL A 14 -0.44 1.50 33.61
C VAL A 14 -0.27 1.74 32.47
N THR A 15 0.35 2.00 31.92
CA THR A 15 0.58 2.25 30.87
C THR A 15 0.64 1.22 30.08
N GLY A 16 0.20 1.10 29.26
CA GLY A 16 0.20 0.20 28.38
C GLY A 16 1.33 -0.02 27.81
N PRO A 17 1.62 -0.94 27.35
CA PRO A 17 2.76 -1.15 26.92
C PRO A 17 2.91 -0.86 25.66
N ALA A 18 3.42 0.00 25.40
CA ALA A 18 3.70 0.32 24.17
C ALA A 18 4.32 -0.78 23.48
N ALA A 19 4.96 -1.54 24.13
CA ALA A 19 5.67 -2.56 23.47
C ALA A 19 4.80 -3.51 22.78
N ALA A 20 3.60 -3.55 23.12
CA ALA A 20 2.73 -4.49 22.50
C ALA A 20 2.25 -4.01 21.17
N GLU A 21 2.54 -2.78 20.82
CA GLU A 21 2.06 -2.33 19.59
C GLU A 21 2.94 -2.76 18.50
N GLY A 22 2.46 -3.17 17.43
CA GLY A 22 3.26 -3.52 16.26
C GLY A 22 3.84 -2.28 15.61
N PRO A 23 4.44 -2.42 14.45
CA PRO A 23 5.00 -1.29 13.72
C PRO A 23 3.92 -0.31 13.32
N VAL A 24 4.32 0.93 13.15
CA VAL A 24 3.42 1.95 12.63
C VAL A 24 3.08 1.62 11.19
N LEU A 25 1.82 1.65 10.86
CA LEU A 25 1.36 1.40 9.52
C LEU A 25 1.01 2.70 8.83
N HIS A 26 1.34 2.78 7.57
CA HIS A 26 1.03 3.93 6.73
C HIS A 26 -0.06 3.57 5.75
N ASP A 27 -0.96 4.52 5.49
CA ASP A 27 -1.98 4.32 4.47
C ASP A 27 -1.33 4.54 3.11
N VAL A 28 -1.42 3.54 2.26
CA VAL A 28 -0.87 3.61 0.90
C VAL A 28 -2.03 3.48 -0.06
N THR A 29 -2.22 4.49 -0.89
CA THR A 29 -3.32 4.51 -1.85
C THR A 29 -2.76 4.39 -3.26
N TYR A 30 -3.21 3.36 -3.95
CA TYR A 30 -2.88 3.13 -5.35
C TYR A 30 -4.02 3.62 -6.22
N THR A 31 -3.72 4.34 -7.27
CA THR A 31 -4.71 4.77 -8.26
C THR A 31 -4.19 4.41 -9.65
N VAL A 32 -5.03 3.76 -10.43
CA VAL A 32 -4.69 3.37 -11.80
C VAL A 32 -5.84 3.76 -12.70
N TYR A 33 -5.55 4.40 -13.82
CA TYR A 33 -6.54 4.69 -14.84
C TYR A 33 -5.89 4.64 -16.22
N ALA A 34 -6.70 4.71 -17.24
CA ALA A 34 -6.24 4.65 -18.61
C ALA A 34 -6.94 5.72 -19.45
N ASP A 35 -6.32 6.10 -20.55
CA ASP A 35 -6.87 7.15 -21.42
C ASP A 35 -8.09 6.66 -22.20
N ASN A 36 -8.26 5.35 -22.33
CA ASN A 36 -9.43 4.75 -22.96
C ASN A 36 -9.88 3.55 -22.11
N PRO A 37 -11.14 3.16 -22.19
CA PRO A 37 -11.60 2.00 -21.43
C PRO A 37 -10.79 0.75 -21.78
N PHE A 38 -10.37 0.03 -20.77
CA PHE A 38 -9.52 -1.14 -20.94
C PHE A 38 -9.59 -2.06 -19.73
N PRO A 39 -9.67 -3.39 -19.93
CA PRO A 39 -9.59 -4.35 -18.84
C PRO A 39 -8.11 -4.58 -18.54
N ALA A 40 -7.61 -3.95 -17.49
CA ALA A 40 -6.19 -4.02 -17.14
C ALA A 40 -5.92 -5.08 -16.10
N ASP A 41 -4.74 -5.69 -16.20
CA ASP A 41 -4.22 -6.53 -15.13
C ASP A 41 -3.44 -5.64 -14.20
N ILE A 42 -3.81 -5.65 -12.93
CA ILE A 42 -3.19 -4.81 -11.90
C ILE A 42 -2.58 -5.71 -10.85
N TYR A 43 -1.29 -5.53 -10.62
CA TYR A 43 -0.56 -6.17 -9.53
C TYR A 43 -0.25 -5.12 -8.49
N TYR A 44 -0.39 -5.45 -7.23
CA TYR A 44 -0.16 -4.50 -6.15
C TYR A 44 0.37 -5.21 -4.92
N ARG A 45 0.92 -4.44 -4.00
CA ARG A 45 1.39 -4.99 -2.75
C ARG A 45 0.49 -4.54 -1.63
N ASP A 46 -0.07 -5.47 -0.89
CA ASP A 46 -0.98 -5.17 0.20
C ASP A 46 -0.43 -5.55 1.57
N THR A 47 0.73 -6.17 1.63
CA THR A 47 1.38 -6.51 2.89
C THR A 47 2.88 -6.35 2.73
N ASP A 48 3.55 -6.08 3.83
CA ASP A 48 5.01 -6.07 3.84
C ASP A 48 5.50 -7.52 3.87
N PRO A 49 6.32 -7.94 2.90
CA PRO A 49 7.01 -9.22 3.03
C PRO A 49 7.92 -9.20 4.27
N PRO A 50 8.16 -10.35 4.88
CA PRO A 50 9.02 -10.39 6.08
C PRO A 50 10.41 -9.88 5.83
N ASN A 51 10.95 -10.14 4.64
CA ASN A 51 12.28 -9.70 4.23
C ASN A 51 12.41 -9.84 2.73
N PHE A 52 13.50 -9.34 2.19
CA PHE A 52 13.72 -9.38 0.75
C PHE A 52 13.95 -10.80 0.25
N ALA A 53 14.58 -11.64 1.05
CA ALA A 53 14.85 -13.02 0.62
C ALA A 53 13.54 -13.79 0.40
N ASP A 54 12.61 -13.66 1.31
CA ASP A 54 11.31 -14.33 1.17
C ASP A 54 10.55 -13.77 -0.03
N TYR A 55 10.60 -12.46 -0.24
CA TYR A 55 9.97 -11.85 -1.37
C TYR A 55 10.57 -12.36 -2.69
N SER A 56 11.87 -12.36 -2.81
CA SER A 56 12.52 -12.75 -4.06
C SER A 56 12.35 -14.23 -4.37
N HIS A 57 12.15 -15.03 -3.34
CA HIS A 57 11.92 -16.45 -3.54
C HIS A 57 10.53 -16.72 -4.10
N ASN A 58 9.55 -15.94 -3.74
CA ASN A 58 8.18 -16.11 -4.22
C ASN A 58 7.46 -14.76 -4.30
N PRO A 59 7.82 -13.92 -5.27
CA PRO A 59 7.25 -12.57 -5.35
C PRO A 59 5.73 -12.54 -5.59
N TYR A 60 5.20 -13.55 -6.25
CA TYR A 60 3.77 -13.56 -6.52
C TYR A 60 2.93 -13.77 -5.26
N MET A 61 3.51 -14.37 -4.23
CA MET A 61 2.81 -14.54 -2.98
C MET A 61 2.51 -13.18 -2.33
N PHE A 62 3.33 -12.18 -2.60
CA PHE A 62 3.21 -10.86 -2.02
C PHE A 62 2.71 -9.81 -3.01
N SER A 63 2.28 -10.24 -4.19
CA SER A 63 1.84 -9.32 -5.24
C SER A 63 0.52 -9.81 -5.82
N PRO A 64 -0.59 -9.57 -5.13
CA PRO A 64 -1.89 -9.97 -5.64
C PRO A 64 -2.17 -9.34 -7.00
N LYS A 65 -2.97 -10.04 -7.79
CA LYS A 65 -3.39 -9.57 -9.10
C LYS A 65 -4.89 -9.42 -9.12
N ILE A 66 -5.34 -8.36 -9.75
CA ILE A 66 -6.75 -8.17 -10.03
C ILE A 66 -6.91 -7.70 -11.46
N GLU A 67 -8.01 -8.07 -12.09
CA GLU A 67 -8.36 -7.52 -13.38
C GLU A 67 -9.45 -6.49 -13.16
N ALA A 68 -9.27 -5.29 -13.67
CA ALA A 68 -10.20 -4.21 -13.46
C ALA A 68 -10.46 -3.46 -14.75
N ASP A 69 -11.72 -3.07 -14.95
CA ASP A 69 -12.09 -2.21 -16.07
C ASP A 69 -11.80 -0.78 -15.66
N ILE A 70 -10.88 -0.14 -16.35
CA ILE A 70 -10.47 1.23 -16.06
C ILE A 70 -10.64 2.08 -17.30
N GLY A 71 -10.62 3.39 -17.13
CA GLY A 71 -10.77 4.33 -18.25
C GLY A 71 -10.67 5.75 -17.76
N PRO A 72 -10.91 6.71 -18.68
CA PRO A 72 -10.91 8.12 -18.30
C PRO A 72 -12.07 8.34 -17.32
N GLY A 73 -11.79 8.91 -16.19
CA GLY A 73 -12.83 9.12 -15.18
C GLY A 73 -13.32 7.87 -14.50
N GLN A 74 -12.67 6.73 -14.72
CA GLN A 74 -13.01 5.47 -14.08
C GLN A 74 -11.74 4.82 -13.56
N PRO A 75 -11.13 5.37 -12.50
CA PRO A 75 -9.92 4.80 -11.94
C PRO A 75 -10.22 3.60 -11.05
N TRP A 76 -9.24 2.72 -10.94
CA TRP A 76 -9.19 1.71 -9.89
C TRP A 76 -8.41 2.31 -8.72
N ILE A 77 -8.97 2.29 -7.53
CA ILE A 77 -8.38 2.89 -6.34
C ILE A 77 -8.42 1.89 -5.20
N LEU A 78 -7.30 1.69 -4.54
CA LEU A 78 -7.22 0.81 -3.38
C LEU A 78 -6.30 1.42 -2.34
N THR A 79 -6.74 1.42 -1.08
CA THR A 79 -5.88 1.81 0.03
C THR A 79 -5.53 0.58 0.85
N VAL A 80 -4.24 0.42 1.10
CA VAL A 80 -3.70 -0.67 1.91
C VAL A 80 -2.85 -0.06 3.02
N ARG A 81 -2.41 -0.87 3.95
CA ARG A 81 -1.55 -0.41 5.04
C ARG A 81 -0.24 -1.15 5.01
N LEU A 82 0.86 -0.42 4.98
CA LEU A 82 2.19 -0.99 4.97
C LEU A 82 3.05 -0.32 6.03
N ALA A 83 3.91 -1.10 6.66
CA ALA A 83 4.84 -0.58 7.63
C ALA A 83 6.02 0.13 6.97
N ASN A 84 6.47 -0.35 5.82
CA ASN A 84 7.62 0.19 5.11
C ASN A 84 7.30 0.45 3.64
N PRO A 85 6.50 1.49 3.35
CA PRO A 85 6.12 1.76 1.96
C PRO A 85 7.30 2.02 1.05
N GLU A 86 8.38 2.61 1.59
CA GLU A 86 9.54 2.92 0.77
C GLU A 86 10.23 1.68 0.24
N TYR A 87 10.01 0.54 0.87
CA TYR A 87 10.57 -0.72 0.39
C TYR A 87 9.57 -1.55 -0.37
N TRP A 88 8.29 -1.45 -0.05
CA TRP A 88 7.32 -2.42 -0.52
C TRP A 88 6.15 -1.87 -1.31
N ALA A 89 5.81 -0.58 -1.16
CA ALA A 89 4.67 -0.04 -1.88
C ALA A 89 4.90 -0.15 -3.39
N MET A 90 3.95 -0.76 -4.08
CA MET A 90 4.07 -0.99 -5.51
C MET A 90 2.70 -1.25 -6.12
N VAL A 91 2.44 -0.63 -7.25
CA VAL A 91 1.32 -0.98 -8.11
C VAL A 91 1.82 -0.94 -9.54
N THR A 92 1.40 -1.91 -10.32
CA THR A 92 1.70 -1.91 -11.75
C THR A 92 0.47 -2.36 -12.51
N ALA A 93 0.19 -1.68 -13.61
CA ALA A 93 -0.89 -2.04 -14.49
C ALA A 93 -0.30 -2.43 -15.83
N THR A 94 -0.83 -3.47 -16.43
CA THR A 94 -0.34 -3.92 -17.72
C THR A 94 -1.49 -4.19 -18.68
N SER A 95 -1.17 -4.07 -19.97
CA SER A 95 -2.12 -4.36 -21.03
C SER A 95 -2.15 -5.83 -21.40
N GLY A 96 -1.28 -6.65 -20.82
CA GLY A 96 -1.12 -8.00 -21.27
C GLY A 96 -0.64 -8.02 -22.73
N LEU A 97 -1.29 -8.82 -23.54
CA LEU A 97 -0.89 -9.00 -24.94
C LEU A 97 -1.72 -8.18 -25.91
N SER A 98 -2.39 -7.15 -25.45
CA SER A 98 -3.21 -6.35 -26.34
C SER A 98 -2.37 -5.67 -27.43
N PRO A 99 -2.78 -5.70 -28.68
CA PRO A 99 -2.04 -5.05 -29.75
C PRO A 99 -2.19 -3.52 -29.74
N THR A 100 -3.23 -3.01 -29.12
CA THR A 100 -3.49 -1.57 -29.11
C THR A 100 -3.85 -1.11 -27.71
N PRO A 101 -2.89 -1.18 -26.78
CA PRO A 101 -3.19 -0.75 -25.40
C PRO A 101 -3.31 0.77 -25.32
N PRO A 102 -4.10 1.26 -24.40
CA PRO A 102 -4.13 2.71 -24.12
C PRO A 102 -2.90 3.11 -23.32
N THR A 103 -2.73 4.40 -23.11
CA THR A 103 -1.76 4.88 -22.14
C THR A 103 -2.32 4.67 -20.75
N PHE A 104 -1.52 4.06 -19.90
CA PHE A 104 -1.86 3.83 -18.50
C PHE A 104 -1.23 4.88 -17.61
N HIS A 105 -1.90 5.19 -16.53
CA HIS A 105 -1.41 6.14 -15.52
C HIS A 105 -1.56 5.51 -14.15
N CYS A 106 -0.58 5.73 -13.29
CA CYS A 106 -0.70 5.34 -11.90
C CYS A 106 -0.21 6.42 -10.98
N THR A 107 -0.76 6.47 -9.78
CA THR A 107 -0.24 7.27 -8.69
C THR A 107 -0.15 6.42 -7.45
N LEU A 108 0.80 6.76 -6.59
CA LEU A 108 0.99 6.13 -5.31
C LEU A 108 1.05 7.23 -4.27
N ALA A 109 0.15 7.17 -3.30
CA ALA A 109 0.11 8.14 -2.21
C ALA A 109 0.42 7.44 -0.90
N VAL A 110 1.16 8.11 -0.03
CA VAL A 110 1.44 7.62 1.31
C VAL A 110 0.91 8.65 2.29
N ASP A 111 0.05 8.20 3.19
CA ASP A 111 -0.58 9.06 4.19
C ASP A 111 -1.23 10.31 3.57
N GLY A 112 -1.84 10.11 2.41
CA GLY A 112 -2.56 11.18 1.73
C GLY A 112 -1.76 12.04 0.78
N ALA A 113 -0.46 11.86 0.71
CA ALA A 113 0.39 12.66 -0.18
C ALA A 113 0.88 11.81 -1.35
N VAL A 114 0.66 12.28 -2.56
CA VAL A 114 1.14 11.58 -3.74
C VAL A 114 2.66 11.70 -3.79
N VAL A 115 3.32 10.56 -3.82
CA VAL A 115 4.79 10.50 -3.82
C VAL A 115 5.37 9.95 -5.12
N VAL A 116 4.55 9.28 -5.93
CA VAL A 116 4.97 8.76 -7.23
C VAL A 116 3.83 8.89 -8.21
N SER A 117 4.14 9.30 -9.43
CA SER A 117 3.20 9.28 -10.56
C SER A 117 3.97 8.82 -11.78
N ASN A 118 3.34 7.96 -12.57
CA ASN A 118 3.95 7.47 -13.79
C ASN A 118 2.90 7.20 -14.85
N SER A 119 3.37 7.13 -16.09
CA SER A 119 2.53 6.82 -17.24
C SER A 119 3.31 5.95 -18.21
N GLY A 120 2.62 5.15 -18.97
CA GLY A 120 3.26 4.32 -19.98
C GLY A 120 2.29 3.77 -21.01
N ALA A 121 2.80 3.51 -22.21
CA ALA A 121 1.97 3.09 -23.32
C ALA A 121 1.53 1.64 -23.24
N LYS A 122 2.25 0.80 -22.52
CA LYS A 122 1.93 -0.62 -22.39
C LYS A 122 1.69 -1.01 -20.95
N GLY A 123 1.90 -0.09 -20.06
CA GLY A 123 1.74 -0.30 -18.63
C GLY A 123 2.36 0.83 -17.86
N ALA A 124 2.06 0.90 -16.59
CA ALA A 124 2.62 1.90 -15.69
C ALA A 124 2.97 1.25 -14.37
N LEU A 125 4.12 1.63 -13.83
CA LEU A 125 4.60 1.14 -12.56
C LEU A 125 4.80 2.32 -11.63
N CYS A 126 4.22 2.26 -10.45
CA CYS A 126 4.45 3.22 -9.38
C CYS A 126 4.99 2.47 -8.16
N SER A 127 6.19 2.83 -7.75
CA SER A 127 6.79 2.30 -6.53
C SER A 127 7.84 3.28 -6.04
N LEU A 128 8.13 3.22 -4.75
CA LEU A 128 9.18 4.05 -4.18
C LEU A 128 10.54 3.41 -4.34
N ARG A 129 10.56 2.10 -4.44
CA ARG A 129 11.80 1.37 -4.63
C ARG A 129 12.03 1.14 -6.12
N ASN A 130 13.29 1.18 -6.52
CA ASN A 130 13.63 0.81 -7.89
C ASN A 130 13.62 -0.71 -8.01
N TRP A 131 12.80 -1.17 -8.88
CA TRP A 131 12.68 -2.61 -9.14
C TRP A 131 13.38 -3.01 -10.42
#